data_cc75c90584273aff3e6073d2a17bbfbc
#
_entry.id   cc75c90584273aff3e6073d2a17bbfbc
#
_cell.length_a   1.000
_cell.length_b   1.000
_cell.length_c   1.000
_cell.angle_alpha   90.00
_cell.angle_beta   90.00
_cell.angle_gamma   90.00
#
_symmetry.space_group_name_H-M   'P 1'
#
loop_
_entity.id
_entity.type
_entity.pdbx_description
1 polymer ?
#
loop_
_entity_poly.entity_id
_entity_poly.type
_entity_poly.pdbx_seq_one_letter_code
_entity_poly.pdbx_strand_id
1 'polypeptide(L)'
;MDTNYTHITFILDQSGSMASCWKDAIGGLASTISDQKQLDSKCTFSLFSFDNAVETHLDFADIKLVSEAVEEFGIHPRGSTALYDAIGRAVVQTGSTLNSLAENDRPGRVLVVIQTDGEENSSREYTAAKVKALIEEQTNKYSWDFMFVGADQNSVLTATHTLGVAAANTSVYSMNDTLETFNVLSSKMKNMRSASQDTYKTYAAFTQEEKTLMSGKE
;
A
#
# COMPACT_ATOMS: atom_id res chain seq x y z
N MET A 1 1.55 -1.97 22.82
CA MET A 1 1.77 -1.41 21.46
C MET A 1 2.30 0.00 21.58
N ASP A 2 3.27 0.36 20.75
CA ASP A 2 3.86 1.71 20.71
C ASP A 2 3.06 2.60 19.76
N THR A 3 2.39 3.62 20.27
CA THR A 3 1.53 4.54 19.49
C THR A 3 2.33 5.47 18.56
N ASN A 4 3.64 5.63 18.78
CA ASN A 4 4.54 6.42 17.93
C ASN A 4 5.28 5.55 16.89
N TYR A 5 4.93 4.27 16.82
CA TYR A 5 5.49 3.34 15.87
C TYR A 5 4.45 2.96 14.83
N THR A 6 4.79 3.14 13.55
CA THR A 6 3.95 2.76 12.40
C THR A 6 4.66 1.69 11.58
N HIS A 7 3.94 0.67 11.15
CA HIS A 7 4.37 -0.24 10.09
C HIS A 7 3.61 0.09 8.81
N ILE A 8 4.33 0.21 7.70
CA ILE A 8 3.77 0.43 6.36
C ILE A 8 4.09 -0.79 5.50
N THR A 9 3.07 -1.43 4.97
CA THR A 9 3.18 -2.47 3.93
C THR A 9 2.78 -1.86 2.59
N PHE A 10 3.70 -1.79 1.64
CA PHE A 10 3.43 -1.31 0.29
C PHE A 10 3.36 -2.48 -0.69
N ILE A 11 2.27 -2.58 -1.45
CA ILE A 11 2.02 -3.61 -2.45
C ILE A 11 1.96 -2.91 -3.80
N LEU A 12 2.99 -3.12 -4.62
CA LEU A 12 3.20 -2.46 -5.91
C LEU A 12 2.94 -3.44 -7.04
N ASP A 13 2.03 -3.10 -7.92
CA ASP A 13 1.84 -3.81 -9.18
C ASP A 13 3.05 -3.61 -10.10
N GLN A 14 3.61 -4.72 -10.59
CA GLN A 14 4.63 -4.74 -11.63
C GLN A 14 4.15 -5.51 -12.86
N SER A 15 2.85 -5.64 -13.06
CA SER A 15 2.29 -6.27 -14.27
C SER A 15 2.70 -5.52 -15.54
N GLY A 16 2.58 -6.17 -16.69
CA GLY A 16 3.06 -5.60 -17.95
C GLY A 16 2.43 -4.27 -18.35
N SER A 17 1.20 -4.00 -17.92
CA SER A 17 0.49 -2.74 -18.15
C SER A 17 1.18 -1.54 -17.48
N MET A 18 1.84 -1.75 -16.34
CA MET A 18 2.60 -0.71 -15.63
C MET A 18 3.78 -0.12 -16.43
N ALA A 19 4.17 -0.73 -17.55
CA ALA A 19 5.34 -0.28 -18.33
C ALA A 19 5.26 1.19 -18.77
N SER A 20 4.06 1.70 -19.04
CA SER A 20 3.85 3.08 -19.50
C SER A 20 4.09 4.14 -18.42
N CYS A 21 3.87 3.81 -17.14
CA CYS A 21 4.03 4.72 -16.00
C CYS A 21 5.16 4.28 -15.05
N TRP A 22 5.92 3.25 -15.42
CA TRP A 22 6.87 2.59 -14.52
C TRP A 22 7.92 3.52 -13.93
N LYS A 23 8.49 4.39 -14.77
CA LYS A 23 9.51 5.35 -14.31
C LYS A 23 8.97 6.26 -13.20
N ASP A 24 7.74 6.72 -13.35
CA ASP A 24 7.10 7.59 -12.38
C ASP A 24 6.70 6.82 -11.12
N ALA A 25 6.30 5.55 -11.26
CA ALA A 25 5.99 4.68 -10.13
C ALA A 25 7.24 4.42 -9.27
N ILE A 26 8.37 4.05 -9.87
CA ILE A 26 9.62 3.82 -9.15
C ILE A 26 10.18 5.12 -8.54
N GLY A 27 10.17 6.22 -9.29
CA GLY A 27 10.58 7.53 -8.78
C GLY A 27 9.68 8.00 -7.62
N GLY A 28 8.38 7.80 -7.74
CA GLY A 28 7.40 8.10 -6.70
C GLY A 28 7.60 7.25 -5.43
N LEU A 29 7.88 5.95 -5.59
CA LEU A 29 8.18 5.07 -4.45
C LEU A 29 9.49 5.49 -3.76
N ALA A 30 10.55 5.82 -4.52
CA ALA A 30 11.80 6.33 -3.99
C ALA A 30 11.59 7.62 -3.18
N SER A 31 10.83 8.56 -3.75
CA SER A 31 10.46 9.81 -3.09
C SER A 31 9.64 9.56 -1.81
N THR A 32 8.70 8.61 -1.87
CA THR A 32 7.91 8.20 -0.70
C THR A 32 8.79 7.67 0.41
N ILE A 33 9.73 6.77 0.11
CA ILE A 33 10.70 6.24 1.10
C ILE A 33 11.51 7.40 1.70
N SER A 34 12.06 8.29 0.87
CA SER A 34 12.82 9.45 1.32
C SER A 34 12.01 10.34 2.26
N ASP A 35 10.79 10.64 1.91
CA ASP A 35 9.86 11.42 2.74
C ASP A 35 9.59 10.77 4.10
N GLN A 36 9.34 9.45 4.11
CA GLN A 36 9.07 8.74 5.37
C GLN A 36 10.30 8.71 6.28
N LYS A 37 11.52 8.73 5.71
CA LYS A 37 12.79 8.82 6.47
C LYS A 37 12.97 10.16 7.18
N GLN A 38 12.33 11.23 6.72
CA GLN A 38 12.46 12.56 7.35
C GLN A 38 11.73 12.65 8.71
N LEU A 39 10.81 11.73 8.99
CA LEU A 39 10.03 11.77 10.24
C LEU A 39 10.79 11.08 11.38
N ASP A 40 10.74 11.68 12.58
CA ASP A 40 11.42 11.13 13.77
C ASP A 40 10.69 9.93 14.38
N SER A 41 9.37 9.77 14.11
CA SER A 41 8.60 8.65 14.61
C SER A 41 9.12 7.31 14.07
N LYS A 42 9.16 6.28 14.91
CA LYS A 42 9.59 4.93 14.50
C LYS A 42 8.72 4.41 13.36
N CYS A 43 9.36 3.88 12.32
CA CYS A 43 8.66 3.29 11.19
C CYS A 43 9.42 2.08 10.65
N THR A 44 8.69 1.01 10.39
CA THR A 44 9.16 -0.11 9.58
C THR A 44 8.39 -0.18 8.28
N PHE A 45 9.05 -0.68 7.25
CA PHE A 45 8.53 -0.72 5.89
C PHE A 45 8.68 -2.12 5.30
N SER A 46 7.61 -2.65 4.73
CA SER A 46 7.62 -3.84 3.90
C SER A 46 7.24 -3.47 2.47
N LEU A 47 7.96 -4.01 1.49
CA LEU A 47 7.71 -3.82 0.08
C LEU A 47 7.46 -5.15 -0.59
N PHE A 48 6.30 -5.29 -1.16
CA PHE A 48 5.91 -6.40 -2.02
C PHE A 48 5.68 -5.87 -3.43
N SER A 49 6.18 -6.58 -4.44
CA SER A 49 5.74 -6.39 -5.82
C SER A 49 5.06 -7.64 -6.34
N PHE A 50 4.22 -7.47 -7.34
CA PHE A 50 3.52 -8.61 -7.92
C PHE A 50 3.26 -8.45 -9.41
N ASP A 51 3.35 -9.57 -10.12
CA ASP A 51 2.84 -9.82 -11.46
C ASP A 51 1.96 -11.09 -11.40
N ASN A 52 2.34 -12.16 -12.06
CA ASN A 52 1.79 -13.51 -11.86
C ASN A 52 2.41 -14.27 -10.67
N ALA A 53 3.35 -13.64 -9.99
CA ALA A 53 3.98 -14.08 -8.75
C ALA A 53 4.13 -12.90 -7.79
N VAL A 54 4.25 -13.19 -6.50
CA VAL A 54 4.46 -12.17 -5.46
C VAL A 54 5.89 -12.25 -4.97
N GLU A 55 6.57 -11.12 -4.97
CA GLU A 55 7.96 -10.98 -4.49
C GLU A 55 8.01 -10.07 -3.26
N THR A 56 8.78 -10.47 -2.25
CA THR A 56 9.04 -9.66 -1.06
C THR A 56 10.43 -9.06 -1.19
N HIS A 57 10.53 -7.74 -1.28
CA HIS A 57 11.80 -7.00 -1.39
C HIS A 57 12.29 -6.50 -0.04
N LEU A 58 11.36 -6.08 0.81
CA LEU A 58 11.62 -5.62 2.17
C LEU A 58 10.60 -6.25 3.10
N ASP A 59 11.04 -6.71 4.27
CA ASP A 59 10.18 -7.27 5.31
C ASP A 59 10.53 -6.64 6.67
N PHE A 60 9.64 -5.81 7.19
CA PHE A 60 9.80 -5.06 8.44
C PHE A 60 11.14 -4.30 8.56
N ALA A 61 11.69 -3.83 7.45
CA ALA A 61 12.92 -3.06 7.45
C ALA A 61 12.73 -1.72 8.15
N ASP A 62 13.69 -1.30 8.98
CA ASP A 62 13.70 0.06 9.52
C ASP A 62 13.77 1.05 8.37
N ILE A 63 12.78 1.94 8.27
CA ILE A 63 12.68 2.90 7.16
C ILE A 63 13.94 3.76 7.03
N LYS A 64 14.62 4.06 8.12
CA LYS A 64 15.87 4.85 8.12
C LYS A 64 17.01 4.14 7.38
N LEU A 65 16.95 2.80 7.28
CA LEU A 65 17.99 1.97 6.65
C LEU A 65 17.61 1.52 5.22
N VAL A 66 16.36 1.75 4.79
CA VAL A 66 15.91 1.37 3.45
C VAL A 66 16.63 2.20 2.39
N SER A 67 17.14 1.57 1.33
CA SER A 67 17.71 2.27 0.17
C SER A 67 16.63 3.07 -0.57
N GLU A 68 16.96 4.29 -0.99
CA GLU A 68 16.11 5.10 -1.87
C GLU A 68 16.34 4.75 -3.35
N ALA A 69 17.39 4.00 -3.67
CA ALA A 69 17.66 3.48 -5.00
C ALA A 69 16.76 2.25 -5.27
N VAL A 70 15.47 2.49 -5.47
CA VAL A 70 14.43 1.44 -5.64
C VAL A 70 14.71 0.55 -6.86
N GLU A 71 15.41 1.07 -7.86
CA GLU A 71 15.86 0.33 -9.04
C GLU A 71 16.76 -0.87 -8.66
N GLU A 72 17.49 -0.79 -7.53
CA GLU A 72 18.34 -1.88 -7.05
C GLU A 72 17.54 -3.10 -6.58
N PHE A 73 16.25 -2.96 -6.29
CA PHE A 73 15.39 -4.09 -5.96
C PHE A 73 15.05 -4.99 -7.15
N GLY A 74 15.42 -4.59 -8.37
CA GLY A 74 15.22 -5.41 -9.57
C GLY A 74 13.76 -5.59 -9.98
N ILE A 75 12.88 -4.67 -9.56
CA ILE A 75 11.46 -4.68 -9.89
C ILE A 75 11.28 -4.15 -11.32
N HIS A 76 10.60 -4.92 -12.18
CA HIS A 76 10.39 -4.56 -13.58
C HIS A 76 9.00 -4.97 -14.05
N PRO A 77 8.34 -4.17 -14.93
CA PRO A 77 7.03 -4.52 -15.49
C PRO A 77 7.10 -5.80 -16.30
N ARG A 78 6.25 -6.78 -15.95
CA ARG A 78 6.15 -8.07 -16.65
C ARG A 78 4.88 -8.84 -16.23
N GLY A 79 4.52 -9.85 -16.99
CA GLY A 79 3.50 -10.82 -16.60
C GLY A 79 2.08 -10.27 -16.51
N SER A 80 1.29 -10.94 -15.70
CA SER A 80 -0.14 -10.72 -15.44
C SER A 80 -0.34 -10.11 -14.04
N THR A 81 -1.58 -10.06 -13.54
CA THR A 81 -1.93 -9.34 -12.30
C THR A 81 -2.53 -10.31 -11.28
N ALA A 82 -1.72 -10.85 -10.36
CA ALA A 82 -2.16 -11.73 -9.26
C ALA A 82 -2.45 -10.90 -7.99
N LEU A 83 -3.41 -9.99 -8.07
CA LEU A 83 -3.74 -9.02 -7.02
C LEU A 83 -4.16 -9.69 -5.70
N TYR A 84 -5.00 -10.75 -5.80
CA TYR A 84 -5.48 -11.41 -4.58
C TYR A 84 -4.36 -12.16 -3.87
N ASP A 85 -3.46 -12.79 -4.63
CA ASP A 85 -2.30 -13.46 -4.05
C ASP A 85 -1.36 -12.45 -3.37
N ALA A 86 -1.15 -11.29 -3.99
CA ALA A 86 -0.33 -10.23 -3.45
C ALA A 86 -0.86 -9.69 -2.12
N ILE A 87 -2.15 -9.33 -2.07
CA ILE A 87 -2.78 -8.83 -0.85
C ILE A 87 -2.78 -9.92 0.22
N GLY A 88 -3.18 -11.15 -0.14
CA GLY A 88 -3.26 -12.26 0.80
C GLY A 88 -1.92 -12.58 1.43
N ARG A 89 -0.85 -12.70 0.63
CA ARG A 89 0.51 -12.97 1.13
C ARG A 89 1.04 -11.82 1.99
N ALA A 90 0.92 -10.59 1.53
CA ALA A 90 1.41 -9.41 2.25
C ALA A 90 0.72 -9.27 3.63
N VAL A 91 -0.61 -9.43 3.69
CA VAL A 91 -1.37 -9.36 4.94
C VAL A 91 -0.99 -10.49 5.89
N VAL A 92 -0.90 -11.73 5.41
CA VAL A 92 -0.54 -12.90 6.25
C VAL A 92 0.90 -12.79 6.74
N GLN A 93 1.86 -12.39 5.89
CA GLN A 93 3.26 -12.23 6.28
C GLN A 93 3.41 -11.11 7.32
N THR A 94 2.83 -9.94 7.07
CA THR A 94 2.81 -8.82 8.02
C THR A 94 2.21 -9.24 9.36
N GLY A 95 1.06 -9.91 9.34
CA GLY A 95 0.40 -10.42 10.56
C GLY A 95 1.24 -11.44 11.32
N SER A 96 1.94 -12.34 10.61
CA SER A 96 2.83 -13.33 11.21
C SER A 96 4.01 -12.66 11.92
N THR A 97 4.64 -11.68 11.27
CA THR A 97 5.75 -10.93 11.87
C THR A 97 5.30 -10.15 13.11
N LEU A 98 4.16 -9.46 13.03
CA LEU A 98 3.58 -8.77 14.19
C LEU A 98 3.26 -9.72 15.34
N ASN A 99 2.76 -10.91 15.05
CA ASN A 99 2.43 -11.90 16.08
C ASN A 99 3.69 -12.47 16.77
N SER A 100 4.82 -12.47 16.09
CA SER A 100 6.11 -12.91 16.67
C SER A 100 6.74 -11.88 17.62
N LEU A 101 6.33 -10.61 17.53
CA LEU A 101 6.82 -9.52 18.38
C LEU A 101 6.10 -9.52 19.74
N ALA A 102 6.84 -9.17 20.80
CA ALA A 102 6.22 -8.88 22.09
C ALA A 102 5.24 -7.69 21.92
N GLU A 103 4.17 -7.67 22.70
CA GLU A 103 3.09 -6.68 22.55
C GLU A 103 3.59 -5.23 22.61
N ASN A 104 4.55 -4.95 23.50
CA ASN A 104 5.11 -3.61 23.65
C ASN A 104 6.01 -3.19 22.47
N ASP A 105 6.50 -4.17 21.68
CA ASP A 105 7.36 -3.93 20.53
C ASP A 105 6.58 -3.81 19.21
N ARG A 106 5.26 -4.05 19.29
CA ARG A 106 4.38 -3.95 18.10
C ARG A 106 4.08 -2.51 17.74
N PRO A 107 4.01 -2.16 16.44
CA PRO A 107 3.52 -0.87 16.00
C PRO A 107 2.08 -0.66 16.49
N GLY A 108 1.78 0.54 16.93
CA GLY A 108 0.42 0.97 17.26
C GLY A 108 -0.42 1.29 16.04
N ARG A 109 0.22 1.38 14.86
CA ARG A 109 -0.43 1.68 13.57
C ARG A 109 0.13 0.77 12.49
N VAL A 110 -0.76 0.14 11.72
CA VAL A 110 -0.42 -0.67 10.55
C VAL A 110 -1.20 -0.15 9.35
N LEU A 111 -0.49 0.23 8.32
CA LEU A 111 -1.05 0.73 7.09
C LEU A 111 -0.64 -0.18 5.93
N VAL A 112 -1.62 -0.62 5.15
CA VAL A 112 -1.40 -1.36 3.91
C VAL A 112 -1.80 -0.47 2.74
N VAL A 113 -0.85 -0.20 1.84
CA VAL A 113 -1.06 0.59 0.62
C VAL A 113 -0.99 -0.33 -0.57
N ILE A 114 -2.02 -0.34 -1.40
CA ILE A 114 -2.14 -1.18 -2.59
C ILE A 114 -2.23 -0.26 -3.80
N GLN A 115 -1.30 -0.40 -4.73
CA GLN A 115 -1.29 0.33 -5.99
C GLN A 115 -1.27 -0.66 -7.14
N THR A 116 -2.25 -0.55 -8.05
CA THR A 116 -2.40 -1.40 -9.24
C THR A 116 -2.98 -0.60 -10.40
N ASP A 117 -2.60 -0.94 -11.62
CA ASP A 117 -3.20 -0.38 -12.84
C ASP A 117 -4.18 -1.35 -13.52
N GLY A 118 -4.27 -2.59 -13.01
CA GLY A 118 -4.99 -3.67 -13.65
C GLY A 118 -6.03 -4.38 -12.78
N GLU A 119 -6.88 -5.16 -13.46
CA GLU A 119 -7.81 -6.06 -12.83
C GLU A 119 -7.13 -7.39 -12.50
N GLU A 120 -7.58 -8.03 -11.41
CA GLU A 120 -7.20 -9.39 -11.03
C GLU A 120 -7.41 -10.39 -12.19
N ASN A 121 -6.39 -11.13 -12.57
CA ASN A 121 -6.52 -12.10 -13.67
C ASN A 121 -5.65 -13.36 -13.54
N SER A 122 -4.83 -13.51 -12.48
CA SER A 122 -3.88 -14.62 -12.42
C SER A 122 -3.63 -15.22 -11.03
N SER A 123 -4.33 -14.79 -10.00
CA SER A 123 -4.20 -15.35 -8.65
C SER A 123 -4.61 -16.82 -8.57
N ARG A 124 -3.89 -17.60 -7.76
CA ARG A 124 -4.07 -19.06 -7.61
C ARG A 124 -4.19 -19.52 -6.17
N GLU A 125 -3.68 -18.76 -5.20
CA GLU A 125 -3.62 -19.13 -3.79
C GLU A 125 -4.79 -18.53 -3.00
N TYR A 126 -5.12 -17.29 -3.33
CA TYR A 126 -6.17 -16.55 -2.66
C TYR A 126 -7.34 -16.26 -3.60
N THR A 127 -8.54 -16.41 -3.06
CA THR A 127 -9.78 -15.98 -3.72
C THR A 127 -10.19 -14.62 -3.18
N ALA A 128 -11.03 -13.89 -3.91
CA ALA A 128 -11.62 -12.64 -3.44
C ALA A 128 -12.25 -12.77 -2.04
N ALA A 129 -12.99 -13.85 -1.78
CA ALA A 129 -13.62 -14.09 -0.49
C ALA A 129 -12.61 -14.25 0.65
N LYS A 130 -11.47 -14.93 0.42
CA LYS A 130 -10.41 -15.07 1.41
C LYS A 130 -9.73 -13.74 1.69
N VAL A 131 -9.43 -12.96 0.65
CA VAL A 131 -8.82 -11.63 0.80
C VAL A 131 -9.74 -10.69 1.55
N LYS A 132 -11.03 -10.68 1.22
CA LYS A 132 -12.04 -9.91 1.94
C LYS A 132 -12.06 -10.24 3.43
N ALA A 133 -12.12 -11.53 3.77
CA ALA A 133 -12.10 -11.97 5.16
C ALA A 133 -10.84 -11.51 5.91
N LEU A 134 -9.67 -11.56 5.25
CA LEU A 134 -8.42 -11.04 5.81
C LEU A 134 -8.48 -9.53 6.06
N ILE A 135 -8.92 -8.74 5.08
CA ILE A 135 -9.04 -7.29 5.23
C ILE A 135 -10.02 -6.94 6.35
N GLU A 136 -11.20 -7.58 6.36
CA GLU A 136 -12.21 -7.37 7.40
C GLU A 136 -11.68 -7.73 8.80
N GLU A 137 -10.97 -8.86 8.93
CA GLU A 137 -10.37 -9.25 10.22
C GLU A 137 -9.34 -8.23 10.68
N GLN A 138 -8.39 -7.86 9.81
CA GLN A 138 -7.34 -6.91 10.18
C GLN A 138 -7.90 -5.53 10.52
N THR A 139 -8.89 -5.06 9.77
CA THR A 139 -9.54 -3.77 10.02
C THR A 139 -10.34 -3.78 11.33
N ASN A 140 -11.19 -4.78 11.55
CA ASN A 140 -12.15 -4.78 12.64
C ASN A 140 -11.54 -5.21 13.98
N LYS A 141 -10.59 -6.16 13.94
CA LYS A 141 -10.01 -6.74 15.16
C LYS A 141 -8.68 -6.11 15.54
N TYR A 142 -7.87 -5.74 14.55
CA TYR A 142 -6.52 -5.24 14.77
C TYR A 142 -6.33 -3.78 14.39
N SER A 143 -7.38 -3.12 13.92
CA SER A 143 -7.37 -1.69 13.56
C SER A 143 -6.37 -1.31 12.47
N TRP A 144 -6.06 -2.23 11.54
CA TRP A 144 -5.26 -1.88 10.37
C TRP A 144 -6.03 -0.98 9.43
N ASP A 145 -5.31 -0.11 8.77
CA ASP A 145 -5.85 0.75 7.72
C ASP A 145 -5.37 0.27 6.34
N PHE A 146 -6.30 0.25 5.39
CA PHE A 146 -6.03 -0.11 4.01
C PHE A 146 -6.31 1.09 3.12
N MET A 147 -5.35 1.44 2.24
CA MET A 147 -5.53 2.38 1.14
C MET A 147 -5.36 1.65 -0.18
N PHE A 148 -6.23 1.94 -1.13
CA PHE A 148 -6.19 1.33 -2.46
C PHE A 148 -6.28 2.41 -3.54
N VAL A 149 -5.35 2.37 -4.48
CA VAL A 149 -5.36 3.21 -5.67
C VAL A 149 -5.31 2.35 -6.92
N GLY A 150 -6.30 2.51 -7.78
CA GLY A 150 -6.46 1.76 -9.02
C GLY A 150 -6.48 2.70 -10.23
N ALA A 151 -5.97 2.26 -11.39
CA ALA A 151 -5.94 3.12 -12.58
C ALA A 151 -7.30 3.33 -13.23
N ASP A 152 -8.31 2.56 -12.86
CA ASP A 152 -9.66 2.67 -13.38
C ASP A 152 -10.76 2.48 -12.32
N GLN A 153 -12.00 2.78 -12.72
CA GLN A 153 -13.14 2.67 -11.84
C GLN A 153 -13.46 1.22 -11.45
N ASN A 154 -13.19 0.24 -12.31
CA ASN A 154 -13.48 -1.17 -12.03
C ASN A 154 -12.55 -1.69 -10.92
N SER A 155 -11.27 -1.32 -10.95
CA SER A 155 -10.32 -1.66 -9.88
C SER A 155 -10.78 -1.14 -8.52
N VAL A 156 -11.26 0.11 -8.47
CA VAL A 156 -11.80 0.72 -7.25
C VAL A 156 -13.11 0.04 -6.80
N LEU A 157 -14.00 -0.31 -7.73
CA LEU A 157 -15.22 -1.08 -7.42
C LEU A 157 -14.88 -2.48 -6.88
N THR A 158 -13.87 -3.13 -7.44
CA THR A 158 -13.36 -4.41 -6.94
C THR A 158 -12.82 -4.24 -5.51
N ALA A 159 -12.00 -3.23 -5.25
CA ALA A 159 -11.48 -2.96 -3.91
C ALA A 159 -12.59 -2.75 -2.87
N THR A 160 -13.63 -1.99 -3.23
CA THR A 160 -14.71 -1.65 -2.30
C THR A 160 -15.73 -2.76 -2.11
N HIS A 161 -16.30 -3.27 -3.22
CA HIS A 161 -17.42 -4.23 -3.16
C HIS A 161 -16.94 -5.67 -2.99
N THR A 162 -15.81 -6.02 -3.62
CA THR A 162 -15.32 -7.40 -3.63
C THR A 162 -14.35 -7.66 -2.48
N LEU A 163 -13.43 -6.73 -2.20
CA LEU A 163 -12.40 -6.91 -1.18
C LEU A 163 -12.71 -6.24 0.16
N GLY A 164 -13.71 -5.36 0.22
CA GLY A 164 -14.16 -4.75 1.47
C GLY A 164 -13.27 -3.61 1.98
N VAL A 165 -12.42 -3.02 1.13
CA VAL A 165 -11.70 -1.79 1.49
C VAL A 165 -12.70 -0.64 1.60
N ALA A 166 -12.57 0.19 2.63
CA ALA A 166 -13.47 1.31 2.82
C ALA A 166 -13.45 2.27 1.62
N ALA A 167 -14.62 2.62 1.08
CA ALA A 167 -14.72 3.46 -0.11
C ALA A 167 -14.04 4.84 0.04
N ALA A 168 -14.00 5.36 1.27
CA ALA A 168 -13.27 6.59 1.58
C ALA A 168 -11.74 6.43 1.38
N ASN A 169 -11.22 5.22 1.54
CA ASN A 169 -9.79 4.90 1.45
C ASN A 169 -9.40 4.40 0.05
N THR A 170 -10.28 4.55 -0.94
CA THR A 170 -10.02 4.16 -2.32
C THR A 170 -10.05 5.36 -3.25
N SER A 171 -9.21 5.33 -4.28
CA SER A 171 -9.21 6.35 -5.33
C SER A 171 -8.82 5.77 -6.68
N VAL A 172 -9.36 6.37 -7.73
CA VAL A 172 -8.82 6.20 -9.08
C VAL A 172 -7.61 7.12 -9.25
N TYR A 173 -6.60 6.65 -9.95
CA TYR A 173 -5.49 7.50 -10.39
C TYR A 173 -5.33 7.45 -11.92
N SER A 174 -4.76 8.49 -12.49
CA SER A 174 -4.35 8.53 -13.90
C SER A 174 -2.93 7.98 -14.03
N MET A 175 -2.68 7.09 -14.97
CA MET A 175 -1.33 6.60 -15.24
C MET A 175 -0.38 7.73 -15.73
N ASN A 176 -0.94 8.82 -16.27
CA ASN A 176 -0.17 10.01 -16.64
C ASN A 176 0.21 10.86 -15.42
N ASP A 177 -0.48 10.67 -14.29
CA ASP A 177 -0.28 11.42 -13.05
C ASP A 177 0.20 10.49 -11.91
N THR A 178 0.91 9.43 -12.26
CA THR A 178 1.43 8.43 -11.32
C THR A 178 2.32 9.08 -10.25
N LEU A 179 3.19 10.02 -10.63
CA LEU A 179 4.04 10.74 -9.68
C LEU A 179 3.21 11.53 -8.66
N GLU A 180 2.15 12.21 -9.11
CA GLU A 180 1.26 12.96 -8.21
C GLU A 180 0.50 12.01 -7.27
N THR A 181 0.11 10.83 -7.75
CA THR A 181 -0.48 9.78 -6.92
C THR A 181 0.46 9.39 -5.77
N PHE A 182 1.74 9.19 -6.05
CA PHE A 182 2.73 8.90 -5.00
C PHE A 182 2.94 10.06 -4.04
N ASN A 183 2.91 11.31 -4.52
CA ASN A 183 2.97 12.51 -3.68
C ASN A 183 1.80 12.56 -2.68
N VAL A 184 0.59 12.28 -3.16
CA VAL A 184 -0.61 12.19 -2.30
C VAL A 184 -0.46 11.06 -1.28
N LEU A 185 -0.09 9.85 -1.71
CA LEU A 185 0.10 8.71 -0.82
C LEU A 185 1.17 9.00 0.24
N SER A 186 2.33 9.56 -0.16
CA SER A 186 3.40 9.94 0.75
C SER A 186 2.93 10.95 1.80
N SER A 187 2.21 11.98 1.38
CA SER A 187 1.66 13.01 2.27
C SER A 187 0.66 12.40 3.27
N LYS A 188 -0.21 11.50 2.84
CA LYS A 188 -1.13 10.78 3.72
C LYS A 188 -0.40 9.94 4.75
N MET A 189 0.59 9.16 4.34
CA MET A 189 1.43 8.36 5.24
C MET A 189 2.14 9.25 6.27
N LYS A 190 2.70 10.40 5.85
CA LYS A 190 3.32 11.39 6.75
C LYS A 190 2.31 11.93 7.76
N ASN A 191 1.12 12.31 7.30
CA ASN A 191 0.07 12.83 8.16
C ASN A 191 -0.42 11.77 9.16
N MET A 192 -0.63 10.52 8.72
CA MET A 192 -1.01 9.42 9.60
C MET A 192 0.06 9.18 10.69
N ARG A 193 1.34 9.21 10.33
CA ARG A 193 2.45 9.01 11.28
C ARG A 193 2.61 10.15 12.27
N SER A 194 2.31 11.38 11.87
CA SER A 194 2.45 12.59 12.69
C SER A 194 1.23 12.90 13.54
N ALA A 195 0.07 12.34 13.22
CA ALA A 195 -1.19 12.62 13.89
C ALA A 195 -1.27 11.98 15.28
N SER A 196 -2.20 12.49 16.11
CA SER A 196 -2.56 11.84 17.38
C SER A 196 -3.26 10.49 17.14
N GLN A 197 -3.31 9.65 18.18
CA GLN A 197 -3.98 8.35 18.12
C GLN A 197 -5.48 8.46 17.79
N ASP A 198 -6.11 9.56 18.16
CA ASP A 198 -7.55 9.77 17.93
C ASP A 198 -7.87 10.21 16.49
N THR A 199 -6.90 10.76 15.77
CA THR A 199 -7.12 11.40 14.46
C THR A 199 -6.43 10.72 13.28
N TYR A 200 -5.42 9.87 13.51
CA TYR A 200 -4.60 9.34 12.41
C TYR A 200 -5.40 8.59 11.34
N LYS A 201 -6.47 7.87 11.74
CA LYS A 201 -7.33 7.11 10.81
C LYS A 201 -8.04 7.99 9.79
N THR A 202 -8.31 9.26 10.13
CA THR A 202 -8.96 10.18 9.19
C THR A 202 -8.10 10.47 7.96
N TYR A 203 -6.79 10.33 8.10
CA TYR A 203 -5.85 10.53 6.99
C TYR A 203 -5.79 9.35 6.00
N ALA A 204 -6.34 8.19 6.33
CA ALA A 204 -6.48 7.10 5.36
C ALA A 204 -7.54 7.41 4.28
N ALA A 205 -8.56 8.22 4.62
CA ALA A 205 -9.60 8.62 3.68
C ALA A 205 -9.08 9.67 2.68
N PHE A 206 -9.34 9.47 1.38
CA PHE A 206 -9.02 10.44 0.33
C PHE A 206 -10.05 11.56 0.28
N THR A 207 -9.58 12.80 0.31
CA THR A 207 -10.43 13.98 0.06
C THR A 207 -10.81 14.09 -1.40
N GLN A 208 -11.80 14.91 -1.73
CA GLN A 208 -12.19 15.14 -3.11
C GLN A 208 -11.06 15.83 -3.91
N GLU A 209 -10.32 16.72 -3.28
CA GLU A 209 -9.17 17.40 -3.88
C GLU A 209 -8.06 16.39 -4.23
N GLU A 210 -7.70 15.49 -3.30
CA GLU A 210 -6.73 14.44 -3.55
C GLU A 210 -7.16 13.52 -4.70
N LYS A 211 -8.44 13.13 -4.74
CA LYS A 211 -9.00 12.32 -5.83
C LYS A 211 -8.92 13.04 -7.19
N THR A 212 -9.18 14.32 -7.21
CA THR A 212 -9.07 15.15 -8.41
C THR A 212 -7.62 15.22 -8.89
N LEU A 213 -6.67 15.52 -8.00
CA LEU A 213 -5.23 15.55 -8.31
C LEU A 213 -4.76 14.21 -8.90
N MET A 214 -5.09 13.10 -8.24
CA MET A 214 -4.66 11.76 -8.71
C MET A 214 -5.31 11.36 -10.03
N SER A 215 -6.55 11.78 -10.30
CA SER A 215 -7.27 11.41 -11.53
C SER A 215 -6.87 12.22 -12.77
N GLY A 216 -6.05 13.27 -12.62
CA GLY A 216 -5.65 14.15 -13.72
C GLY A 216 -6.83 14.91 -14.34
N LYS A 217 -7.93 15.08 -13.61
CA LYS A 217 -9.08 15.88 -14.07
C LYS A 217 -8.98 17.25 -13.45
N GLU A 218 -8.88 18.27 -14.32
CA GLU A 218 -9.06 19.67 -13.94
C GLU A 218 -10.51 19.99 -13.59
#